data_447bd9eb42b95c1b10b83b6e2d883c16
#
_entry.id   447bd9eb42b95c1b10b83b6e2d883c16
#
_cell.length_a   1.000
_cell.length_b   1.000
_cell.length_c   1.000
_cell.angle_alpha   90.00
_cell.angle_beta   90.00
_cell.angle_gamma   90.00
#
_symmetry.space_group_name_H-M   'P 1'
#
loop_
_entity.id
_entity.type
_entity.pdbx_description
1 polymer ?
#
loop_
_entity_poly.entity_id
_entity_poly.type
_entity_poly.pdbx_seq_one_letter_code
_entity_poly.pdbx_strand_id
1 'polypeptide(L)'
;YAHVDCPGHADYVKNMITGAAQMDGAVLVVSAADGPMPQTREHILLARQVGVKYIVVYLNKCDMVDDPELLELVEMEVRDLLTEYGFPGDEIPIVKGSSLKVLESTSTDPNDPVYAPMKELLDAIDNYIPTPERPIDQPFLMPVEDVFTITGRGTVATGRVERGEVKLQDEVEIIGLSTERRKTVVTGVEMFRKLLD
;
A
#
# COMPACT_ATOMS: atom_id res chain seq x y z
N TYR A 1 3.25 -7.80 -6.71
CA TYR A 1 2.73 -6.70 -5.89
C TYR A 1 1.92 -5.72 -6.73
N ALA A 2 0.91 -5.11 -6.12
CA ALA A 2 0.25 -3.91 -6.64
C ALA A 2 0.67 -2.72 -5.77
N HIS A 3 0.93 -1.59 -6.39
CA HIS A 3 1.30 -0.37 -5.68
C HIS A 3 0.11 0.59 -5.65
N VAL A 4 -0.16 1.14 -4.47
CA VAL A 4 -1.05 2.26 -4.27
C VAL A 4 -0.20 3.42 -3.76
N ASP A 5 -0.02 4.44 -4.59
CA ASP A 5 0.69 5.66 -4.20
C ASP A 5 -0.29 6.58 -3.49
N CYS A 6 -0.01 6.85 -2.21
CA CYS A 6 -0.85 7.72 -1.39
C CYS A 6 -0.25 9.13 -1.36
N PRO A 7 -1.01 10.16 -1.78
CA PRO A 7 -0.52 11.53 -1.72
C PRO A 7 -0.24 11.93 -0.27
N GLY A 8 0.94 12.53 -0.04
CA GLY A 8 1.40 12.91 1.30
C GLY A 8 0.80 14.18 1.87
N HIS A 9 -0.09 14.88 1.14
CA HIS A 9 -0.63 16.17 1.56
C HIS A 9 -1.98 16.02 2.25
N ALA A 10 -2.21 16.78 3.32
CA ALA A 10 -3.42 16.72 4.15
C ALA A 10 -4.74 16.87 3.36
N ASP A 11 -4.73 17.61 2.24
CA ASP A 11 -5.91 17.81 1.39
C ASP A 11 -6.40 16.52 0.72
N TYR A 12 -5.60 15.45 0.71
CA TYR A 12 -5.88 14.19 0.02
C TYR A 12 -6.20 13.02 0.97
N VAL A 13 -6.48 13.29 2.24
CA VAL A 13 -6.81 12.26 3.26
C VAL A 13 -7.91 11.30 2.78
N LYS A 14 -8.91 11.81 2.04
CA LYS A 14 -9.96 10.97 1.46
C LYS A 14 -9.41 9.89 0.53
N ASN A 15 -8.48 10.25 -0.35
CA ASN A 15 -7.86 9.32 -1.31
C ASN A 15 -6.95 8.33 -0.59
N MET A 16 -6.29 8.79 0.49
CA MET A 16 -5.50 7.91 1.34
C MET A 16 -6.37 6.85 2.03
N ILE A 17 -7.54 7.23 2.56
CA ILE A 17 -8.45 6.27 3.22
C ILE A 17 -8.86 5.17 2.25
N THR A 18 -9.29 5.55 1.04
CA THR A 18 -9.71 4.58 0.02
C THR A 18 -8.56 3.68 -0.42
N GLY A 19 -7.37 4.26 -0.67
CA GLY A 19 -6.19 3.50 -1.06
C GLY A 19 -5.68 2.60 0.07
N ALA A 20 -5.57 3.13 1.28
CA ALA A 20 -5.05 2.40 2.43
C ALA A 20 -5.93 1.21 2.84
N ALA A 21 -7.25 1.31 2.67
CA ALA A 21 -8.17 0.21 2.94
C ALA A 21 -7.94 -1.04 2.06
N GLN A 22 -7.25 -0.86 0.93
CA GLN A 22 -6.93 -1.96 0.00
C GLN A 22 -5.56 -2.58 0.24
N MET A 23 -4.74 -2.00 1.12
CA MET A 23 -3.35 -2.42 1.32
C MET A 23 -3.23 -3.57 2.33
N ASP A 24 -2.39 -4.54 1.99
CA ASP A 24 -1.99 -5.63 2.90
C ASP A 24 -0.79 -5.22 3.77
N GLY A 25 -0.02 -4.24 3.33
CA GLY A 25 1.09 -3.61 4.03
C GLY A 25 1.39 -2.22 3.49
N ALA A 26 2.22 -1.46 4.18
CA ALA A 26 2.61 -0.11 3.78
C ALA A 26 4.12 0.09 3.85
N VAL A 27 4.63 0.93 2.96
CA VAL A 27 5.98 1.49 3.06
C VAL A 27 5.85 2.94 3.54
N LEU A 28 6.31 3.21 4.74
CA LEU A 28 6.36 4.56 5.30
C LEU A 28 7.67 5.22 4.90
N VAL A 29 7.59 6.26 4.08
CA VAL A 29 8.77 7.02 3.65
C VAL A 29 8.94 8.25 4.55
N VAL A 30 10.10 8.35 5.21
CA VAL A 30 10.45 9.46 6.10
C VAL A 30 11.76 10.09 5.62
N SER A 31 11.84 11.41 5.63
CA SER A 31 13.10 12.11 5.35
C SER A 31 14.04 11.99 6.54
N ALA A 32 15.24 11.45 6.32
CA ALA A 32 16.27 11.37 7.36
C ALA A 32 16.77 12.76 7.78
N ALA A 33 16.70 13.75 6.89
CA ALA A 33 17.15 15.12 7.17
C ALA A 33 16.14 15.92 8.02
N ASP A 34 14.83 15.62 7.86
CA ASP A 34 13.76 16.37 8.52
C ASP A 34 13.17 15.62 9.72
N GLY A 35 13.38 14.32 9.80
CA GLY A 35 12.75 13.44 10.78
C GLY A 35 11.24 13.25 10.54
N PRO A 36 10.51 12.64 11.51
CA PRO A 36 9.08 12.45 11.40
C PRO A 36 8.33 13.78 11.56
N MET A 37 7.64 14.18 10.49
CA MET A 37 6.85 15.40 10.40
C MET A 37 5.40 15.17 10.91
N PRO A 38 4.60 16.23 11.15
CA PRO A 38 3.18 16.07 11.52
C PRO A 38 2.40 15.17 10.58
N GLN A 39 2.63 15.26 9.26
CA GLN A 39 2.00 14.39 8.28
C GLN A 39 2.39 12.91 8.47
N THR A 40 3.62 12.64 8.91
CA THR A 40 4.05 11.25 9.22
C THR A 40 3.17 10.64 10.30
N ARG A 41 2.84 11.41 11.34
CA ARG A 41 1.93 10.99 12.41
C ARG A 41 0.52 10.71 11.88
N GLU A 42 0.01 11.58 11.04
CA GLU A 42 -1.32 11.44 10.41
C GLU A 42 -1.37 10.17 9.53
N HIS A 43 -0.32 9.90 8.76
CA HIS A 43 -0.23 8.72 7.90
C HIS A 43 -0.21 7.41 8.72
N ILE A 44 0.57 7.36 9.80
CA ILE A 44 0.63 6.19 10.68
C ILE A 44 -0.72 5.95 11.36
N LEU A 45 -1.33 7.03 11.90
CA LEU A 45 -2.65 6.95 12.51
C LEU A 45 -3.70 6.44 11.52
N LEU A 46 -3.69 6.97 10.30
CA LEU A 46 -4.62 6.57 9.27
C LEU A 46 -4.41 5.11 8.86
N ALA A 47 -3.17 4.69 8.61
CA ALA A 47 -2.83 3.30 8.33
C ALA A 47 -3.38 2.36 9.41
N ARG A 48 -3.25 2.74 10.68
CA ARG A 48 -3.81 1.99 11.80
C ARG A 48 -5.33 1.91 11.78
N GLN A 49 -6.00 3.04 11.51
CA GLN A 49 -7.46 3.11 11.49
C GLN A 49 -8.09 2.30 10.35
N VAL A 50 -7.46 2.28 9.18
CA VAL A 50 -7.94 1.48 8.03
C VAL A 50 -7.52 0.01 8.09
N GLY A 51 -6.77 -0.39 9.13
CA GLY A 51 -6.45 -1.79 9.39
C GLY A 51 -5.19 -2.32 8.71
N VAL A 52 -4.28 -1.47 8.25
CA VAL A 52 -2.94 -1.88 7.79
C VAL A 52 -2.20 -2.52 8.98
N LYS A 53 -1.75 -3.76 8.80
CA LYS A 53 -1.11 -4.53 9.87
C LYS A 53 0.40 -4.45 9.87
N TYR A 54 1.00 -4.29 8.70
CA TYR A 54 2.45 -4.35 8.51
C TYR A 54 2.95 -3.06 7.87
N ILE A 55 4.00 -2.50 8.45
CA ILE A 55 4.69 -1.31 7.94
C ILE A 55 6.16 -1.63 7.80
N VAL A 56 6.77 -1.27 6.67
CA VAL A 56 8.22 -1.21 6.47
C VAL A 56 8.58 0.27 6.35
N VAL A 57 9.67 0.70 6.94
CA VAL A 57 10.10 2.10 6.88
C VAL A 57 11.26 2.26 5.91
N TYR A 58 11.20 3.30 5.09
CA TYR A 58 12.31 3.76 4.28
C TYR A 58 12.74 5.16 4.71
N LEU A 59 13.90 5.28 5.37
CA LEU A 59 14.52 6.57 5.67
C LEU A 59 15.23 7.07 4.42
N ASN A 60 14.59 8.00 3.74
CA ASN A 60 15.08 8.60 2.51
C ASN A 60 15.96 9.82 2.78
N LYS A 61 16.69 10.28 1.78
CA LYS A 61 17.59 11.45 1.83
C LYS A 61 18.74 11.29 2.84
N CYS A 62 19.20 10.08 3.09
CA CYS A 62 20.37 9.85 3.97
C CYS A 62 21.66 10.48 3.44
N ASP A 63 21.71 10.82 2.15
CA ASP A 63 22.81 11.56 1.54
C ASP A 63 22.91 13.03 1.98
N MET A 64 21.87 13.56 2.62
CA MET A 64 21.82 14.92 3.17
C MET A 64 22.22 14.97 4.66
N VAL A 65 22.52 13.83 5.26
CA VAL A 65 22.88 13.72 6.69
C VAL A 65 24.29 13.15 6.81
N ASP A 66 25.22 13.99 7.20
CA ASP A 66 26.62 13.60 7.35
C ASP A 66 26.93 12.93 8.71
N ASP A 67 26.07 13.17 9.71
CA ASP A 67 26.26 12.66 11.05
C ASP A 67 25.50 11.33 11.26
N PRO A 68 26.20 10.21 11.48
CA PRO A 68 25.57 8.93 11.77
C PRO A 68 24.69 8.92 13.03
N GLU A 69 25.07 9.70 14.06
CA GLU A 69 24.30 9.77 15.32
C GLU A 69 22.92 10.39 15.07
N LEU A 70 22.83 11.35 14.14
CA LEU A 70 21.55 11.95 13.75
C LEU A 70 20.65 10.94 13.02
N LEU A 71 21.23 10.07 12.18
CA LEU A 71 20.45 8.99 11.53
C LEU A 71 19.90 7.99 12.55
N GLU A 72 20.66 7.67 13.58
CA GLU A 72 20.20 6.78 14.66
C GLU A 72 19.10 7.45 15.49
N LEU A 73 19.23 8.74 15.77
CA LEU A 73 18.22 9.51 16.49
C LEU A 73 16.88 9.52 15.71
N VAL A 74 16.91 9.82 14.43
CA VAL A 74 15.72 9.82 13.58
C VAL A 74 15.08 8.43 13.52
N GLU A 75 15.90 7.37 13.44
CA GLU A 75 15.40 6.01 13.49
C GLU A 75 14.67 5.72 14.81
N MET A 76 15.25 6.11 15.96
CA MET A 76 14.62 5.98 17.27
C MET A 76 13.29 6.72 17.32
N GLU A 77 13.24 7.98 16.89
CA GLU A 77 12.00 8.76 16.87
C GLU A 77 10.89 8.11 16.03
N VAL A 78 11.25 7.51 14.89
CA VAL A 78 10.30 6.78 14.06
C VAL A 78 9.80 5.51 14.75
N ARG A 79 10.67 4.75 15.43
CA ARG A 79 10.31 3.56 16.19
C ARG A 79 9.37 3.88 17.35
N ASP A 80 9.69 4.94 18.10
CA ASP A 80 8.87 5.41 19.21
C ASP A 80 7.48 5.84 18.72
N LEU A 81 7.45 6.56 17.60
CA LEU A 81 6.21 7.00 16.98
C LEU A 81 5.34 5.82 16.53
N LEU A 82 5.93 4.82 15.86
CA LEU A 82 5.21 3.62 15.45
C LEU A 82 4.65 2.85 16.66
N THR A 83 5.43 2.78 17.75
CA THR A 83 5.01 2.14 19.00
C THR A 83 3.85 2.90 19.66
N GLU A 84 3.89 4.23 19.67
CA GLU A 84 2.82 5.09 20.17
C GLU A 84 1.47 4.79 19.48
N TYR A 85 1.50 4.54 18.17
CA TYR A 85 0.31 4.20 17.38
C TYR A 85 -0.01 2.69 17.34
N GLY A 86 0.68 1.88 18.15
CA GLY A 86 0.37 0.47 18.38
C GLY A 86 0.90 -0.48 17.31
N PHE A 87 1.95 -0.08 16.59
CA PHE A 87 2.75 -0.97 15.75
C PHE A 87 3.96 -1.49 16.55
N PRO A 88 4.55 -2.65 16.20
CA PRO A 88 5.73 -3.18 16.90
C PRO A 88 7.00 -2.44 16.45
N GLY A 89 7.19 -1.19 16.89
CA GLY A 89 8.23 -0.29 16.42
C GLY A 89 9.65 -0.86 16.48
N ASP A 90 9.96 -1.68 17.50
CA ASP A 90 11.27 -2.32 17.64
C ASP A 90 11.55 -3.42 16.62
N GLU A 91 10.48 -4.07 16.10
CA GLU A 91 10.59 -5.20 15.16
C GLU A 91 10.46 -4.77 13.70
N ILE A 92 9.98 -3.56 13.46
CA ILE A 92 9.74 -3.04 12.10
C ILE A 92 11.06 -2.84 11.37
N PRO A 93 11.20 -3.39 10.14
CA PRO A 93 12.37 -3.12 9.31
C PRO A 93 12.44 -1.64 8.94
N ILE A 94 13.61 -1.04 9.16
CA ILE A 94 13.92 0.34 8.75
C ILE A 94 15.13 0.31 7.82
N VAL A 95 14.89 0.64 6.57
CA VAL A 95 15.92 0.70 5.53
C VAL A 95 16.36 2.15 5.34
N LYS A 96 17.66 2.40 5.27
CA LYS A 96 18.27 3.73 5.10
C LYS A 96 18.81 3.88 3.69
N GLY A 97 18.50 4.99 3.01
CA GLY A 97 18.99 5.20 1.65
C GLY A 97 18.72 6.58 1.06
N SER A 98 19.11 6.72 -0.20
CA SER A 98 18.82 7.91 -1.01
C SER A 98 18.21 7.47 -2.33
N SER A 99 16.91 7.72 -2.49
CA SER A 99 16.21 7.45 -3.75
C SER A 99 16.76 8.30 -4.90
N LEU A 100 17.27 9.51 -4.60
CA LEU A 100 17.87 10.38 -5.61
C LEU A 100 19.13 9.77 -6.21
N LYS A 101 20.04 9.25 -5.38
CA LYS A 101 21.26 8.58 -5.86
C LYS A 101 20.95 7.37 -6.74
N VAL A 102 19.91 6.63 -6.39
CA VAL A 102 19.45 5.49 -7.20
C VAL A 102 18.91 5.96 -8.54
N LEU A 103 18.09 7.02 -8.56
CA LEU A 103 17.46 7.55 -9.77
C LEU A 103 18.50 8.17 -10.73
N GLU A 104 19.51 8.84 -10.20
CA GLU A 104 20.56 9.49 -10.98
C GLU A 104 21.67 8.53 -11.43
N SER A 105 21.66 7.29 -10.92
CA SER A 105 22.65 6.28 -11.30
C SER A 105 22.50 5.91 -12.76
N THR A 106 23.63 5.87 -13.45
CA THR A 106 23.73 5.35 -14.83
C THR A 106 24.23 3.91 -14.89
N SER A 107 24.43 3.28 -13.73
CA SER A 107 24.88 1.90 -13.64
C SER A 107 23.81 0.94 -14.19
N THR A 108 24.24 -0.02 -14.99
CA THR A 108 23.38 -1.11 -15.50
C THR A 108 23.61 -2.42 -14.73
N ASP A 109 24.57 -2.44 -13.79
CA ASP A 109 24.80 -3.58 -12.93
C ASP A 109 23.79 -3.60 -11.77
N PRO A 110 22.91 -4.60 -11.70
CA PRO A 110 21.95 -4.70 -10.61
C PRO A 110 22.63 -4.95 -9.23
N ASN A 111 23.92 -5.27 -9.20
CA ASN A 111 24.68 -5.47 -7.95
C ASN A 111 25.52 -4.24 -7.55
N ASP A 112 25.37 -3.15 -8.27
CA ASP A 112 26.02 -1.89 -7.90
C ASP A 112 25.57 -1.48 -6.48
N PRO A 113 26.50 -1.08 -5.61
CA PRO A 113 26.19 -0.64 -4.24
C PRO A 113 25.16 0.47 -4.15
N VAL A 114 24.99 1.28 -5.21
CA VAL A 114 23.96 2.33 -5.26
C VAL A 114 22.56 1.77 -5.14
N TYR A 115 22.33 0.53 -5.59
CA TYR A 115 21.03 -0.15 -5.53
C TYR A 115 20.81 -0.96 -4.25
N ALA A 116 21.83 -1.08 -3.39
CA ALA A 116 21.73 -1.87 -2.17
C ALA A 116 20.52 -1.50 -1.28
N PRO A 117 20.24 -0.20 -1.01
CA PRO A 117 19.06 0.18 -0.21
C PRO A 117 17.72 -0.22 -0.85
N MET A 118 17.64 -0.23 -2.18
CA MET A 118 16.41 -0.66 -2.86
C MET A 118 16.22 -2.18 -2.77
N LYS A 119 17.29 -2.95 -2.88
CA LYS A 119 17.24 -4.40 -2.67
C LYS A 119 16.85 -4.74 -1.24
N GLU A 120 17.46 -4.07 -0.27
CA GLU A 120 17.13 -4.24 1.15
C GLU A 120 15.66 -3.90 1.44
N LEU A 121 15.14 -2.83 0.82
CA LEU A 121 13.71 -2.48 0.94
C LEU A 121 12.82 -3.58 0.36
N LEU A 122 13.13 -4.11 -0.82
CA LEU A 122 12.37 -5.19 -1.43
C LEU A 122 12.43 -6.47 -0.59
N ASP A 123 13.62 -6.82 -0.10
CA ASP A 123 13.81 -7.96 0.79
C ASP A 123 13.05 -7.80 2.11
N ALA A 124 13.00 -6.57 2.66
CA ALA A 124 12.22 -6.27 3.85
C ALA A 124 10.71 -6.44 3.60
N ILE A 125 10.21 -5.96 2.45
CA ILE A 125 8.80 -6.14 2.05
C ILE A 125 8.49 -7.63 1.91
N ASP A 126 9.34 -8.40 1.20
CA ASP A 126 9.11 -9.81 0.93
C ASP A 126 9.13 -10.69 2.19
N ASN A 127 10.00 -10.36 3.15
CA ASN A 127 10.20 -11.17 4.35
C ASN A 127 9.33 -10.74 5.54
N TYR A 128 8.99 -9.46 5.64
CA TYR A 128 8.26 -8.94 6.80
C TYR A 128 6.74 -8.87 6.58
N ILE A 129 6.28 -8.58 5.35
CA ILE A 129 4.86 -8.53 5.03
C ILE A 129 4.42 -9.91 4.53
N PRO A 130 3.63 -10.67 5.31
CA PRO A 130 3.21 -12.00 4.89
C PRO A 130 2.28 -11.93 3.68
N THR A 131 2.33 -12.95 2.83
CA THR A 131 1.32 -13.09 1.78
C THR A 131 -0.05 -13.22 2.42
N PRO A 132 -1.01 -12.34 2.07
CA PRO A 132 -2.32 -12.36 2.71
C PRO A 132 -3.09 -13.62 2.36
N GLU A 133 -3.72 -14.22 3.37
CA GLU A 133 -4.64 -15.31 3.15
C GLU A 133 -5.89 -14.81 2.43
N ARG A 134 -6.25 -15.48 1.35
CA ARG A 134 -7.46 -15.17 0.56
C ARG A 134 -8.48 -16.27 0.82
N PRO A 135 -9.65 -15.97 1.42
CA PRO A 135 -10.69 -16.95 1.71
C PRO A 135 -11.48 -17.29 0.43
N ILE A 136 -10.84 -18.01 -0.50
CA ILE A 136 -11.40 -18.35 -1.81
C ILE A 136 -12.57 -19.34 -1.73
N ASP A 137 -12.63 -20.15 -0.69
CA ASP A 137 -13.69 -21.15 -0.47
C ASP A 137 -15.01 -20.56 0.04
N GLN A 138 -15.06 -19.25 0.24
CA GLN A 138 -16.27 -18.54 0.67
C GLN A 138 -17.06 -17.99 -0.52
N PRO A 139 -18.34 -17.67 -0.35
CA PRO A 139 -19.10 -16.95 -1.36
C PRO A 139 -18.44 -15.64 -1.76
N PHE A 140 -18.41 -15.35 -3.07
CA PHE A 140 -17.85 -14.11 -3.61
C PHE A 140 -18.42 -12.87 -2.92
N LEU A 141 -17.55 -11.96 -2.55
CA LEU A 141 -17.89 -10.65 -2.00
C LEU A 141 -16.89 -9.60 -2.49
N MET A 142 -17.41 -8.55 -3.12
CA MET A 142 -16.65 -7.39 -3.53
C MET A 142 -17.43 -6.13 -3.12
N PRO A 143 -16.96 -5.38 -2.11
CA PRO A 143 -17.46 -4.03 -1.85
C PRO A 143 -17.23 -3.14 -3.07
N VAL A 144 -18.29 -2.45 -3.52
CA VAL A 144 -18.19 -1.55 -4.68
C VAL A 144 -17.66 -0.19 -4.20
N GLU A 145 -16.54 0.24 -4.77
CA GLU A 145 -15.88 1.51 -4.45
C GLU A 145 -16.23 2.61 -5.45
N ASP A 146 -16.29 2.25 -6.72
CA ASP A 146 -16.65 3.18 -7.79
C ASP A 146 -17.47 2.48 -8.88
N VAL A 147 -18.26 3.26 -9.61
CA VAL A 147 -19.12 2.78 -10.70
C VAL A 147 -19.06 3.75 -11.86
N PHE A 148 -18.74 3.24 -13.03
CA PHE A 148 -18.73 4.03 -14.27
C PHE A 148 -19.29 3.23 -15.44
N THR A 149 -19.63 3.91 -16.51
CA THR A 149 -20.16 3.29 -17.73
C THR A 149 -19.15 3.41 -18.87
N ILE A 150 -18.86 2.28 -19.50
CA ILE A 150 -18.01 2.24 -20.70
C ILE A 150 -18.92 1.99 -21.91
N THR A 151 -18.83 2.87 -22.91
CA THR A 151 -19.56 2.71 -24.17
C THR A 151 -19.22 1.36 -24.83
N GLY A 152 -20.24 0.55 -25.10
CA GLY A 152 -20.09 -0.79 -25.69
C GLY A 152 -19.77 -1.93 -24.70
N ARG A 153 -19.47 -1.61 -23.43
CA ARG A 153 -19.23 -2.63 -22.39
C ARG A 153 -20.25 -2.60 -21.25
N GLY A 154 -20.99 -1.49 -21.11
CA GLY A 154 -22.00 -1.33 -20.06
C GLY A 154 -21.44 -0.75 -18.76
N THR A 155 -22.11 -1.06 -17.66
CA THR A 155 -21.74 -0.58 -16.33
C THR A 155 -20.60 -1.43 -15.76
N VAL A 156 -19.56 -0.77 -15.28
CA VAL A 156 -18.41 -1.36 -14.63
C VAL A 156 -18.41 -0.94 -13.17
N ALA A 157 -18.28 -1.90 -12.26
CA ALA A 157 -18.07 -1.68 -10.84
C ALA A 157 -16.62 -2.03 -10.49
N THR A 158 -15.96 -1.18 -9.72
CA THR A 158 -14.62 -1.43 -9.20
C THR A 158 -14.67 -1.69 -7.72
N GLY A 159 -13.72 -2.47 -7.22
CA GLY A 159 -13.56 -2.78 -5.82
C GLY A 159 -12.54 -3.89 -5.60
N ARG A 160 -12.23 -4.15 -4.34
CA ARG A 160 -11.39 -5.27 -3.95
C ARG A 160 -12.24 -6.52 -3.71
N VAL A 161 -11.86 -7.64 -4.28
CA VAL A 161 -12.47 -8.93 -3.93
C VAL A 161 -12.00 -9.33 -2.53
N GLU A 162 -12.92 -9.28 -1.56
CA GLU A 162 -12.63 -9.60 -0.16
C GLU A 162 -12.59 -11.09 0.10
N ARG A 163 -13.43 -11.85 -0.59
CA ARG A 163 -13.52 -13.30 -0.46
C ARG A 163 -14.17 -13.95 -1.68
N GLY A 164 -13.97 -15.24 -1.82
CA GLY A 164 -14.49 -16.03 -2.92
C GLY A 164 -13.78 -15.76 -4.25
N GLU A 165 -14.30 -16.34 -5.28
CA GLU A 165 -13.87 -16.18 -6.66
C GLU A 165 -15.02 -15.72 -7.52
N VAL A 166 -14.73 -15.01 -8.61
CA VAL A 166 -15.70 -14.64 -9.64
C VAL A 166 -15.13 -14.93 -11.01
N LYS A 167 -15.94 -15.50 -11.89
CA LYS A 167 -15.59 -15.84 -13.28
C LYS A 167 -16.55 -15.20 -14.25
N LEU A 168 -16.16 -15.17 -15.51
CA LEU A 168 -17.07 -14.79 -16.59
C LEU A 168 -18.32 -15.67 -16.58
N GLN A 169 -19.46 -15.06 -16.80
CA GLN A 169 -20.81 -15.69 -16.81
C GLN A 169 -21.33 -16.10 -15.43
N ASP A 170 -20.65 -15.81 -14.34
CA ASP A 170 -21.20 -16.03 -13.01
C ASP A 170 -22.37 -15.08 -12.75
N GLU A 171 -23.42 -15.60 -12.12
CA GLU A 171 -24.52 -14.79 -11.60
C GLU A 171 -24.12 -14.21 -10.25
N VAL A 172 -24.17 -12.89 -10.12
CA VAL A 172 -23.90 -12.17 -8.89
C VAL A 172 -25.13 -11.39 -8.43
N GLU A 173 -25.22 -11.21 -7.12
CA GLU A 173 -26.29 -10.42 -6.49
C GLU A 173 -25.73 -9.07 -6.06
N ILE A 174 -26.38 -7.98 -6.50
CA ILE A 174 -26.04 -6.62 -6.08
C ILE A 174 -26.82 -6.33 -4.81
N ILE A 175 -26.10 -6.10 -3.71
CA ILE A 175 -26.65 -5.79 -2.39
C ILE A 175 -26.32 -4.33 -2.07
N GLY A 176 -27.29 -3.58 -1.61
CA GLY A 176 -27.10 -2.17 -1.23
C GLY A 176 -28.12 -1.70 -0.20
N LEU A 177 -28.31 -0.40 -0.11
CA LEU A 177 -29.29 0.21 0.81
C LEU A 177 -30.76 -0.06 0.39
N SER A 178 -30.98 -0.47 -0.86
CA SER A 178 -32.31 -0.89 -1.33
C SER A 178 -32.66 -2.27 -0.76
N THR A 179 -33.93 -2.46 -0.42
CA THR A 179 -34.49 -3.75 -0.03
C THR A 179 -34.58 -4.72 -1.21
N GLU A 180 -34.55 -4.21 -2.44
CA GLU A 180 -34.59 -5.01 -3.66
C GLU A 180 -33.17 -5.52 -3.98
N ARG A 181 -33.02 -6.84 -4.00
CA ARG A 181 -31.83 -7.53 -4.47
C ARG A 181 -31.88 -7.65 -5.99
N ARG A 182 -30.84 -7.24 -6.66
CA ARG A 182 -30.74 -7.33 -8.11
C ARG A 182 -29.68 -8.37 -8.49
N LYS A 183 -30.08 -9.27 -9.38
CA LYS A 183 -29.15 -10.24 -9.96
C LYS A 183 -28.67 -9.76 -11.32
N THR A 184 -27.43 -10.01 -11.61
CA THR A 184 -26.81 -9.73 -12.91
C THR A 184 -25.75 -10.77 -13.21
N VAL A 185 -25.29 -10.80 -14.47
CA VAL A 185 -24.24 -11.73 -14.91
C VAL A 185 -22.96 -10.94 -15.16
N VAL A 186 -21.83 -11.51 -14.73
CA VAL A 186 -20.51 -10.95 -14.95
C VAL A 186 -20.12 -11.16 -16.42
N THR A 187 -20.01 -10.09 -17.17
CA THR A 187 -19.69 -10.12 -18.59
C THR A 187 -18.20 -9.83 -18.88
N GLY A 188 -17.45 -9.40 -17.89
CA GLY A 188 -16.01 -9.14 -18.00
C GLY A 188 -15.38 -8.98 -16.63
N VAL A 189 -14.14 -9.45 -16.50
CA VAL A 189 -13.30 -9.23 -15.32
C VAL A 189 -11.99 -8.61 -15.81
N GLU A 190 -11.58 -7.50 -15.20
CA GLU A 190 -10.37 -6.79 -15.59
C GLU A 190 -9.57 -6.41 -14.35
N MET A 191 -8.27 -6.58 -14.39
CA MET A 191 -7.35 -6.13 -13.35
C MET A 191 -6.11 -5.50 -13.99
N PHE A 192 -5.75 -4.27 -13.58
CA PHE A 192 -4.61 -3.52 -14.13
C PHE A 192 -4.61 -3.45 -15.66
N ARG A 193 -5.76 -3.18 -16.27
CA ARG A 193 -5.97 -3.11 -17.73
C ARG A 193 -5.72 -4.44 -18.47
N LYS A 194 -5.73 -5.56 -17.77
CA LYS A 194 -5.69 -6.90 -18.34
C LYS A 194 -7.03 -7.58 -18.12
N LEU A 195 -7.60 -8.09 -19.19
CA LEU A 195 -8.78 -8.96 -19.11
C LEU A 195 -8.35 -10.28 -18.46
N LEU A 196 -9.18 -10.75 -17.55
CA LEU A 196 -9.03 -12.04 -16.90
C LEU A 196 -10.09 -12.98 -17.46
N ASP A 197 -9.71 -14.25 -17.63
CA ASP A 197 -10.58 -15.33 -18.12
C ASP A 197 -11.36 -15.99 -16.99
#